data_59da791dd0a140d8745c2cceedbb2187
#
_entry.id   59da791dd0a140d8745c2cceedbb2187
#
_cell.length_a   1.000
_cell.length_b   1.000
_cell.length_c   1.000
_cell.angle_alpha   90.00
_cell.angle_beta   90.00
_cell.angle_gamma   90.00
#
_symmetry.space_group_name_H-M   'P 1'
#
loop_
_entity.id
_entity.type
_entity.pdbx_description
1 polymer ?
#
loop_
_entity_poly.entity_id
_entity_poly.type
_entity_poly.pdbx_seq_one_letter_code
_entity_poly.pdbx_strand_id
1 'polypeptide(L)'
;MADPPERPGAAESGAPQTTGSTPSTASPARGASRVFAPRRGGALVIGRLVEHGVANYQFRRDENPSYYVKVLTSRGQKVLWGKDLERALIAGETRPKVGELIGARRTGREAVTITARKRDTSGQIIAEEAQLAHRTRWVLEKVQFFAERARLARRVRDEQLDVREAVRAHPELKSTFLSVRAAEEFAAKRIADPKDRDRFMRLVREAVAGSIQKGEPLPAVRLRDRSPSVTERKTPKPPTRAEPTR
;
A
#
# COMPACT_ATOMS: atom_id res chain seq x y z
N MET A 1 12.33 -60.39 24.72
CA MET A 1 11.56 -61.56 24.22
C MET A 1 10.18 -61.00 23.86
N ALA A 2 9.91 -60.94 22.65
CA ALA A 2 8.73 -61.07 21.82
C ALA A 2 8.78 -60.08 20.63
N ASP A 3 8.87 -60.74 19.48
CA ASP A 3 8.93 -60.21 18.11
C ASP A 3 7.62 -59.56 17.63
N PRO A 4 7.69 -58.80 16.56
CA PRO A 4 6.53 -58.21 15.88
C PRO A 4 5.93 -59.14 14.82
N PRO A 5 4.70 -58.94 14.35
CA PRO A 5 4.27 -59.56 13.08
C PRO A 5 4.09 -58.53 11.96
N GLU A 6 4.73 -58.86 10.88
CA GLU A 6 4.50 -58.96 9.46
C GLU A 6 3.34 -58.24 8.77
N ARG A 7 3.74 -57.68 7.59
CA ARG A 7 2.87 -57.29 6.46
C ARG A 7 2.33 -58.53 5.72
N PRO A 8 1.24 -58.39 4.98
CA PRO A 8 1.29 -58.42 3.52
C PRO A 8 0.26 -57.44 2.87
N GLY A 9 0.25 -57.07 1.64
CA GLY A 9 0.73 -57.54 0.39
C GLY A 9 0.09 -56.68 -0.71
N ALA A 10 0.74 -56.65 -1.82
CA ALA A 10 0.44 -55.89 -3.03
C ALA A 10 -0.84 -56.31 -3.78
N ALA A 11 -1.39 -55.41 -4.57
CA ALA A 11 -2.00 -55.74 -5.87
C ALA A 11 -2.00 -54.50 -6.79
N GLU A 12 -1.42 -54.72 -7.95
CA GLU A 12 -1.40 -53.93 -9.19
C GLU A 12 -2.80 -53.78 -9.79
N SER A 13 -2.95 -52.79 -10.61
CA SER A 13 -3.50 -52.85 -11.96
C SER A 13 -4.20 -51.57 -12.39
N GLY A 14 -3.75 -50.88 -13.40
CA GLY A 14 -4.46 -50.77 -14.66
C GLY A 14 -4.60 -49.31 -15.11
N ALA A 15 -3.78 -48.85 -16.02
CA ALA A 15 -4.08 -47.71 -16.89
C ALA A 15 -5.13 -48.09 -17.92
N PRO A 16 -5.87 -47.14 -18.51
CA PRO A 16 -5.55 -46.81 -19.88
C PRO A 16 -5.54 -45.28 -20.19
N GLN A 17 -4.67 -44.99 -21.14
CA GLN A 17 -4.55 -43.72 -21.85
C GLN A 17 -5.77 -43.50 -22.75
N THR A 18 -6.25 -42.26 -22.78
CA THR A 18 -7.02 -41.76 -23.94
C THR A 18 -6.57 -40.35 -24.28
N THR A 19 -6.02 -40.28 -25.46
CA THR A 19 -5.71 -39.09 -26.24
C THR A 19 -6.97 -38.31 -26.58
N GLY A 20 -6.95 -36.98 -26.37
CA GLY A 20 -8.03 -36.09 -26.81
C GLY A 20 -7.51 -34.68 -26.95
N SER A 21 -6.97 -34.37 -28.12
CA SER A 21 -6.67 -32.99 -28.54
C SER A 21 -7.96 -32.24 -28.77
N THR A 22 -8.10 -31.06 -28.14
CA THR A 22 -9.12 -30.09 -28.53
C THR A 22 -8.52 -28.66 -28.55
N PRO A 23 -8.99 -27.79 -29.44
CA PRO A 23 -8.26 -26.61 -29.87
C PRO A 23 -8.43 -25.44 -28.88
N SER A 24 -7.33 -24.72 -28.78
CA SER A 24 -7.21 -23.41 -28.08
C SER A 24 -8.20 -22.41 -28.63
N THR A 25 -9.20 -22.06 -27.80
CA THR A 25 -10.04 -20.89 -28.05
C THR A 25 -9.45 -19.73 -27.29
N ALA A 26 -8.88 -18.79 -28.03
CA ALA A 26 -8.39 -17.51 -27.49
C ALA A 26 -9.53 -16.74 -26.84
N SER A 27 -9.47 -16.55 -25.53
CA SER A 27 -10.34 -15.63 -24.80
C SER A 27 -9.86 -14.21 -24.95
N PRO A 28 -10.75 -13.25 -25.24
CA PRO A 28 -10.38 -11.85 -25.34
C PRO A 28 -10.01 -11.28 -23.96
N ALA A 29 -8.88 -10.58 -23.92
CA ALA A 29 -8.40 -9.86 -22.76
C ALA A 29 -9.45 -8.82 -22.29
N ARG A 30 -10.21 -9.17 -21.27
CA ARG A 30 -10.99 -8.19 -20.49
C ARG A 30 -10.01 -7.42 -19.61
N GLY A 31 -9.78 -6.18 -19.98
CA GLY A 31 -9.16 -5.18 -19.10
C GLY A 31 -9.99 -5.02 -17.83
N ALA A 32 -9.78 -5.89 -16.87
CA ALA A 32 -10.33 -5.74 -15.53
C ALA A 32 -9.64 -4.55 -14.88
N SER A 33 -10.32 -3.41 -14.82
CA SER A 33 -10.02 -2.34 -13.88
C SER A 33 -9.82 -2.99 -12.51
N ARG A 34 -8.58 -3.10 -12.06
CA ARG A 34 -8.27 -3.53 -10.70
C ARG A 34 -8.85 -2.48 -9.76
N VAL A 35 -10.06 -2.75 -9.30
CA VAL A 35 -10.63 -2.05 -8.14
C VAL A 35 -9.59 -2.18 -7.03
N PHE A 36 -9.05 -1.06 -6.61
CA PHE A 36 -8.12 -0.99 -5.48
C PHE A 36 -8.84 -1.50 -4.24
N ALA A 37 -8.74 -2.79 -3.98
CA ALA A 37 -9.12 -3.32 -2.68
C ALA A 37 -8.21 -2.67 -1.63
N PRO A 38 -8.75 -2.07 -0.56
CA PRO A 38 -7.94 -1.46 0.48
C PRO A 38 -7.03 -2.55 1.05
N ARG A 39 -5.72 -2.42 0.84
CA ARG A 39 -4.74 -3.34 1.39
C ARG A 39 -4.90 -3.32 2.91
N ARG A 40 -5.23 -4.44 3.51
CA ARG A 40 -5.33 -4.59 4.96
C ARG A 40 -4.02 -4.15 5.58
N GLY A 41 -4.01 -3.01 6.26
CA GLY A 41 -2.85 -2.54 7.02
C GLY A 41 -2.46 -3.59 8.07
N GLY A 42 -1.18 -3.69 8.37
CA GLY A 42 -0.71 -4.60 9.42
C GLY A 42 -1.36 -4.30 10.79
N ALA A 43 -1.46 -5.30 11.64
CA ALA A 43 -1.94 -5.13 13.02
C ALA A 43 -1.05 -4.12 13.76
N LEU A 44 -1.67 -3.31 14.61
CA LEU A 44 -0.96 -2.38 15.50
C LEU A 44 -0.26 -3.18 16.61
N VAL A 45 1.06 -3.06 16.70
CA VAL A 45 1.86 -3.62 17.79
C VAL A 45 2.02 -2.54 18.84
N ILE A 46 1.51 -2.78 20.06
CA ILE A 46 1.61 -1.84 21.19
C ILE A 46 2.56 -2.43 22.22
N GLY A 47 3.46 -1.58 22.75
CA GLY A 47 4.35 -1.96 23.84
C GLY A 47 5.35 -0.85 24.16
N ARG A 48 6.20 -1.10 25.17
CA ARG A 48 7.26 -0.19 25.58
C ARG A 48 8.45 -0.32 24.62
N LEU A 49 8.94 0.80 24.10
CA LEU A 49 10.16 0.84 23.30
C LEU A 49 11.36 0.50 24.20
N VAL A 50 12.04 -0.60 23.93
CA VAL A 50 13.17 -1.07 24.73
C VAL A 50 14.48 -0.61 24.12
N GLU A 51 14.64 -0.81 22.83
CA GLU A 51 15.87 -0.58 22.10
C GLU A 51 15.59 -0.45 20.60
N HIS A 52 16.44 0.26 19.91
CA HIS A 52 16.40 0.35 18.45
C HIS A 52 17.81 0.61 17.89
N GLY A 53 18.03 0.29 16.64
CA GLY A 53 19.32 0.55 16.00
C GLY A 53 19.50 -0.19 14.69
N VAL A 54 20.70 -0.12 14.14
CA VAL A 54 21.13 -0.85 12.95
C VAL A 54 21.81 -2.14 13.35
N ALA A 55 21.40 -3.25 12.77
CA ALA A 55 22.05 -4.55 12.91
C ALA A 55 21.81 -5.40 11.69
N ASN A 56 22.55 -6.48 11.53
CA ASN A 56 22.25 -7.47 10.49
C ASN A 56 20.88 -8.10 10.74
N TYR A 57 20.12 -8.35 9.68
CA TYR A 57 18.77 -8.86 9.80
C TYR A 57 18.69 -10.12 10.66
N GLN A 58 17.77 -10.14 11.63
CA GLN A 58 17.65 -11.18 12.63
C GLN A 58 18.93 -11.46 13.46
N PHE A 59 19.83 -10.47 13.52
CA PHE A 59 21.15 -10.57 14.21
C PHE A 59 22.07 -11.66 13.65
N ARG A 60 21.88 -12.07 12.40
CA ARG A 60 22.71 -13.06 11.72
C ARG A 60 23.86 -12.37 10.99
N ARG A 61 25.07 -12.96 11.06
CA ARG A 61 26.29 -12.38 10.49
C ARG A 61 26.30 -12.34 8.96
N ASP A 62 25.59 -13.26 8.34
CA ASP A 62 25.47 -13.47 6.89
C ASP A 62 24.35 -12.61 6.24
N GLU A 63 23.55 -11.94 7.04
CA GLU A 63 22.42 -11.15 6.56
C GLU A 63 22.79 -9.66 6.35
N ASN A 64 22.05 -9.00 5.46
CA ASN A 64 22.24 -7.59 5.18
C ASN A 64 21.84 -6.70 6.36
N PRO A 65 22.51 -5.54 6.56
CA PRO A 65 22.12 -4.56 7.57
C PRO A 65 20.69 -4.06 7.37
N SER A 66 19.96 -3.99 8.47
CA SER A 66 18.60 -3.47 8.54
C SER A 66 18.41 -2.72 9.85
N TYR A 67 17.35 -1.92 9.95
CA TYR A 67 16.99 -1.29 11.20
C TYR A 67 16.05 -2.17 12.00
N TYR A 68 16.23 -2.20 13.31
CA TYR A 68 15.36 -2.95 14.22
C TYR A 68 14.80 -2.05 15.32
N VAL A 69 13.66 -2.46 15.86
CA VAL A 69 13.01 -1.87 17.03
C VAL A 69 12.53 -3.01 17.93
N LYS A 70 13.03 -3.04 19.17
CA LYS A 70 12.58 -3.99 20.21
C LYS A 70 11.47 -3.36 21.03
N VAL A 71 10.34 -4.05 21.12
CA VAL A 71 9.14 -3.60 21.82
C VAL A 71 8.74 -4.63 22.84
N LEU A 72 8.62 -4.24 24.11
CA LEU A 72 8.08 -5.10 25.18
C LEU A 72 6.56 -4.97 25.17
N THR A 73 5.90 -6.00 24.67
CA THR A 73 4.44 -6.11 24.63
C THR A 73 3.89 -6.90 25.82
N SER A 74 2.56 -6.91 25.99
CA SER A 74 1.90 -7.77 27.01
C SER A 74 2.14 -9.28 26.80
N ARG A 75 2.59 -9.69 25.59
CA ARG A 75 2.89 -11.09 25.23
C ARG A 75 4.40 -11.38 25.21
N GLY A 76 5.22 -10.48 25.74
CA GLY A 76 6.67 -10.60 25.72
C GLY A 76 7.34 -9.66 24.71
N GLN A 77 8.64 -9.79 24.60
CA GLN A 77 9.47 -8.97 23.74
C GLN A 77 9.26 -9.34 22.27
N LYS A 78 9.09 -8.31 21.43
CA LYS A 78 8.96 -8.45 19.97
C LYS A 78 9.99 -7.59 19.28
N VAL A 79 10.66 -8.14 18.28
CA VAL A 79 11.59 -7.40 17.42
C VAL A 79 10.94 -7.13 16.08
N LEU A 80 10.87 -5.86 15.70
CA LEU A 80 10.38 -5.39 14.40
C LEU A 80 11.58 -5.08 13.54
N TRP A 81 11.53 -5.46 12.26
CA TRP A 81 12.61 -5.25 11.31
C TRP A 81 12.12 -4.48 10.08
N GLY A 82 12.94 -3.57 9.58
CA GLY A 82 12.68 -2.86 8.33
C GLY A 82 13.47 -1.58 8.19
N LYS A 83 14.03 -1.33 7.02
CA LYS A 83 14.82 -0.12 6.71
C LYS A 83 14.06 1.19 6.92
N ASP A 84 12.73 1.17 6.87
CA ASP A 84 11.88 2.35 7.06
C ASP A 84 11.60 2.66 8.55
N LEU A 85 11.92 1.76 9.48
CA LEU A 85 11.70 1.97 10.92
C LEU A 85 12.51 3.15 11.47
N GLU A 86 13.73 3.35 10.99
CA GLU A 86 14.56 4.50 11.35
C GLU A 86 13.84 5.81 11.02
N ARG A 87 13.40 5.95 9.75
CA ARG A 87 12.62 7.12 9.34
C ARG A 87 11.35 7.27 10.19
N ALA A 88 10.62 6.18 10.41
CA ALA A 88 9.38 6.22 11.19
C ALA A 88 9.60 6.70 12.63
N LEU A 89 10.75 6.37 13.23
CA LEU A 89 11.11 6.80 14.57
C LEU A 89 11.54 8.27 14.63
N ILE A 90 12.38 8.71 13.68
CA ILE A 90 12.99 10.04 13.68
C ILE A 90 12.05 11.10 13.12
N ALA A 91 11.37 10.78 12.01
CA ALA A 91 10.47 11.69 11.31
C ALA A 91 9.01 11.57 11.76
N GLY A 92 8.72 10.72 12.75
CA GLY A 92 7.41 10.61 13.37
C GLY A 92 6.99 11.90 14.07
N GLU A 93 5.69 12.13 14.18
CA GLU A 93 5.10 13.32 14.81
C GLU A 93 5.45 13.39 16.31
N THR A 94 5.34 12.26 17.01
CA THR A 94 5.53 12.20 18.47
C THR A 94 6.95 11.88 18.90
N ARG A 95 7.82 11.46 17.98
CA ARG A 95 9.26 11.14 18.21
C ARG A 95 9.49 10.37 19.52
N PRO A 96 8.98 9.15 19.63
CA PRO A 96 9.03 8.42 20.88
C PRO A 96 10.47 8.06 21.27
N LYS A 97 10.73 8.06 22.60
CA LYS A 97 12.03 7.71 23.18
C LYS A 97 12.00 6.31 23.77
N VAL A 98 13.18 5.74 23.97
CA VAL A 98 13.33 4.47 24.73
C VAL A 98 12.68 4.61 26.11
N GLY A 99 11.93 3.59 26.52
CA GLY A 99 11.13 3.58 27.75
C GLY A 99 9.68 4.02 27.57
N GLU A 100 9.31 4.70 26.47
CA GLU A 100 7.95 5.17 26.24
C GLU A 100 7.05 4.08 25.64
N LEU A 101 5.73 4.24 25.84
CA LEU A 101 4.71 3.34 25.29
C LEU A 101 4.41 3.76 23.86
N ILE A 102 4.67 2.86 22.91
CA ILE A 102 4.56 3.10 21.49
C ILE A 102 3.56 2.17 20.82
N GLY A 103 3.06 2.60 19.67
CA GLY A 103 2.41 1.78 18.69
C GLY A 103 3.24 1.72 17.41
N ALA A 104 3.39 0.56 16.83
CA ALA A 104 4.03 0.36 15.53
C ALA A 104 3.09 -0.38 14.59
N ARG A 105 2.94 0.13 13.36
CA ARG A 105 2.06 -0.45 12.34
C ARG A 105 2.72 -0.42 10.98
N ARG A 106 2.58 -1.51 10.23
CA ARG A 106 2.87 -1.52 8.79
C ARG A 106 1.71 -0.87 8.05
N THR A 107 2.00 0.13 7.24
CA THR A 107 0.96 0.89 6.53
C THR A 107 0.86 0.49 5.06
N GLY A 108 1.95 0.02 4.46
CA GLY A 108 1.95 -0.40 3.07
C GLY A 108 3.32 -0.81 2.56
N ARG A 109 3.41 -0.88 1.24
CA ARG A 109 4.67 -1.06 0.52
C ARG A 109 4.79 0.07 -0.49
N GLU A 110 5.95 0.69 -0.54
CA GLU A 110 6.32 1.71 -1.50
C GLU A 110 7.29 1.12 -2.52
N ALA A 111 7.04 1.37 -3.80
CA ALA A 111 7.99 1.01 -4.84
C ALA A 111 9.18 1.97 -4.76
N VAL A 112 10.37 1.42 -4.71
CA VAL A 112 11.63 2.16 -4.68
C VAL A 112 12.57 1.60 -5.73
N THR A 113 13.28 2.47 -6.42
CA THR A 113 14.36 2.03 -7.32
C THR A 113 15.62 1.83 -6.48
N ILE A 114 16.20 0.66 -6.55
CA ILE A 114 17.49 0.33 -5.93
C ILE A 114 18.51 0.04 -7.02
N THR A 115 19.76 0.39 -6.78
CA THR A 115 20.87 -0.02 -7.63
C THR A 115 21.34 -1.40 -7.19
N ALA A 116 21.04 -2.42 -7.99
CA ALA A 116 21.53 -3.77 -7.79
C ALA A 116 22.95 -3.85 -8.37
N ARG A 117 23.91 -4.28 -7.56
CA ARG A 117 25.30 -4.47 -7.97
C ARG A 117 25.55 -5.93 -8.29
N LYS A 118 25.81 -6.22 -9.56
CA LYS A 118 26.21 -7.56 -9.99
C LYS A 118 27.71 -7.71 -9.77
N ARG A 119 28.09 -8.78 -9.07
CA ARG A 119 29.51 -9.08 -8.81
C ARG A 119 29.90 -10.32 -9.63
N ASP A 120 31.15 -10.36 -10.06
CA ASP A 120 31.76 -11.55 -10.64
C ASP A 120 32.19 -12.56 -9.56
N THR A 121 32.79 -13.65 -9.99
CA THR A 121 33.32 -14.70 -9.10
C THR A 121 34.47 -14.22 -8.21
N SER A 122 35.13 -13.10 -8.56
CA SER A 122 36.20 -12.47 -7.78
C SER A 122 35.67 -11.41 -6.79
N GLY A 123 34.34 -11.15 -6.80
CA GLY A 123 33.70 -10.15 -5.94
C GLY A 123 33.74 -8.72 -6.48
N GLN A 124 34.29 -8.48 -7.68
CA GLN A 124 34.28 -7.17 -8.32
C GLN A 124 32.91 -6.82 -8.89
N ILE A 125 32.54 -5.54 -8.78
CA ILE A 125 31.28 -5.04 -9.34
C ILE A 125 31.47 -4.90 -10.85
N ILE A 126 30.76 -5.73 -11.62
CA ILE A 126 30.79 -5.76 -13.09
C ILE A 126 29.65 -5.00 -13.75
N ALA A 127 28.57 -4.78 -13.03
CA ALA A 127 27.43 -3.99 -13.52
C ALA A 127 26.63 -3.39 -12.35
N GLU A 128 26.04 -2.24 -12.60
CA GLU A 128 25.02 -1.63 -11.74
C GLU A 128 23.72 -1.53 -12.54
N GLU A 129 22.67 -2.12 -12.03
CA GLU A 129 21.35 -2.15 -12.69
C GLU A 129 20.31 -1.55 -11.76
N ALA A 130 19.47 -0.66 -12.31
CA ALA A 130 18.34 -0.12 -11.59
C ALA A 130 17.21 -1.15 -11.50
N GLN A 131 16.94 -1.62 -10.29
CA GLN A 131 15.91 -2.63 -10.03
C GLN A 131 14.77 -2.04 -9.19
N LEU A 132 13.53 -2.34 -9.58
CA LEU A 132 12.35 -2.00 -8.80
C LEU A 132 12.23 -2.93 -7.60
N ALA A 133 12.33 -2.37 -6.40
CA ALA A 133 12.12 -3.08 -5.14
C ALA A 133 10.93 -2.50 -4.37
N HIS A 134 10.49 -3.20 -3.35
CA HIS A 134 9.41 -2.74 -2.49
C HIS A 134 9.90 -2.55 -1.05
N ARG A 135 9.76 -1.34 -0.54
CA ARG A 135 10.06 -1.01 0.85
C ARG A 135 8.77 -1.05 1.67
N THR A 136 8.79 -1.77 2.77
CA THR A 136 7.68 -1.72 3.75
C THR A 136 7.69 -0.39 4.45
N ARG A 137 6.54 0.31 4.46
CA ARG A 137 6.34 1.57 5.19
C ARG A 137 5.82 1.29 6.60
N TRP A 138 6.34 2.05 7.55
CA TRP A 138 5.98 1.96 8.95
C TRP A 138 5.50 3.31 9.47
N VAL A 139 4.55 3.25 10.41
CA VAL A 139 4.22 4.34 11.33
C VAL A 139 4.54 3.86 12.72
N LEU A 140 5.36 4.63 13.43
CA LEU A 140 5.81 4.35 14.78
C LEU A 140 5.68 5.63 15.59
N GLU A 141 4.70 5.64 16.53
CA GLU A 141 4.30 6.81 17.27
C GLU A 141 3.95 6.42 18.72
N LYS A 142 3.84 7.39 19.61
CA LYS A 142 3.28 7.15 20.95
C LYS A 142 1.83 6.64 20.85
N VAL A 143 1.40 5.81 21.77
CA VAL A 143 0.05 5.20 21.73
C VAL A 143 -1.06 6.25 21.69
N GLN A 144 -0.87 7.38 22.36
CA GLN A 144 -1.82 8.50 22.36
C GLN A 144 -2.15 9.00 20.94
N PHE A 145 -1.14 9.10 20.06
CA PHE A 145 -1.33 9.44 18.67
C PHE A 145 -2.36 8.55 17.97
N PHE A 146 -2.24 7.23 18.14
CA PHE A 146 -3.19 6.30 17.53
C PHE A 146 -4.60 6.42 18.11
N ALA A 147 -4.70 6.72 19.42
CA ALA A 147 -5.99 6.96 20.07
C ALA A 147 -6.67 8.23 19.54
N GLU A 148 -5.93 9.32 19.37
CA GLU A 148 -6.41 10.58 18.78
C GLU A 148 -6.83 10.38 17.33
N ARG A 149 -5.99 9.71 16.51
CA ARG A 149 -6.31 9.39 15.11
C ARG A 149 -7.56 8.51 15.00
N ALA A 150 -7.75 7.56 15.92
CA ALA A 150 -8.95 6.73 15.94
C ALA A 150 -10.23 7.54 16.29
N ARG A 151 -10.14 8.49 17.23
CA ARG A 151 -11.25 9.39 17.56
C ARG A 151 -11.60 10.29 16.38
N LEU A 152 -10.59 10.88 15.75
CA LEU A 152 -10.77 11.73 14.58
C LEU A 152 -11.40 10.97 13.40
N ALA A 153 -10.93 9.74 13.16
CA ALA A 153 -11.49 8.87 12.12
C ALA A 153 -12.98 8.56 12.35
N ARG A 154 -13.41 8.36 13.60
CA ARG A 154 -14.85 8.20 13.94
C ARG A 154 -15.62 9.47 13.61
N ARG A 155 -15.17 10.65 14.03
CA ARG A 155 -15.85 11.93 13.71
C ARG A 155 -16.00 12.14 12.20
N VAL A 156 -15.01 11.71 11.39
CA VAL A 156 -15.10 11.76 9.91
C VAL A 156 -16.20 10.82 9.38
N ARG A 157 -16.30 9.60 9.92
CA ARG A 157 -17.36 8.63 9.51
C ARG A 157 -18.74 9.12 9.88
N ASP A 158 -18.87 9.66 11.08
CA ASP A 158 -20.17 10.06 11.68
C ASP A 158 -20.61 11.46 11.22
N GLU A 159 -19.91 12.07 10.25
CA GLU A 159 -20.22 13.42 9.72
C GLU A 159 -20.17 14.55 10.77
N GLN A 160 -19.58 14.28 11.93
CA GLN A 160 -19.50 15.21 13.08
C GLN A 160 -18.23 16.05 13.07
N LEU A 161 -17.54 16.12 11.92
CA LEU A 161 -16.28 16.83 11.81
C LEU A 161 -16.50 18.28 11.41
N ASP A 162 -16.21 19.22 12.29
CA ASP A 162 -15.94 20.60 11.89
C ASP A 162 -14.56 20.66 11.23
N VAL A 163 -14.56 20.82 9.89
CA VAL A 163 -13.32 20.86 9.10
C VAL A 163 -12.41 22.01 9.52
N ARG A 164 -12.95 23.17 9.91
CA ARG A 164 -12.15 24.32 10.33
C ARG A 164 -11.45 24.07 11.66
N GLU A 165 -12.17 23.51 12.62
CA GLU A 165 -11.61 23.12 13.92
C GLU A 165 -10.57 21.99 13.73
N ALA A 166 -10.89 20.98 12.95
CA ALA A 166 -9.99 19.86 12.68
C ALA A 166 -8.69 20.29 11.99
N VAL A 167 -8.75 21.22 11.04
CA VAL A 167 -7.56 21.79 10.38
C VAL A 167 -6.71 22.61 11.34
N ARG A 168 -7.33 23.33 12.30
CA ARG A 168 -6.58 24.06 13.32
C ARG A 168 -5.87 23.13 14.29
N ALA A 169 -6.55 22.05 14.73
CA ALA A 169 -6.00 21.07 15.66
C ALA A 169 -4.97 20.14 14.99
N HIS A 170 -5.14 19.84 13.69
CA HIS A 170 -4.33 18.90 12.93
C HIS A 170 -3.94 19.48 11.56
N PRO A 171 -3.03 20.48 11.52
CA PRO A 171 -2.65 21.16 10.28
C PRO A 171 -2.00 20.20 9.25
N GLU A 172 -1.37 19.13 9.72
CA GLU A 172 -0.78 18.07 8.89
C GLU A 172 -1.83 17.28 8.08
N LEU A 173 -3.09 17.25 8.55
CA LEU A 173 -4.22 16.61 7.86
C LEU A 173 -5.04 17.58 6.99
N LYS A 174 -4.60 18.83 6.83
CA LYS A 174 -5.32 19.83 6.05
C LYS A 174 -5.68 19.34 4.64
N SER A 175 -4.73 18.73 3.93
CA SER A 175 -4.97 18.18 2.60
C SER A 175 -6.02 17.06 2.59
N THR A 176 -6.04 16.26 3.65
CA THR A 176 -7.00 15.17 3.86
C THR A 176 -8.43 15.70 4.01
N PHE A 177 -8.62 16.72 4.85
CA PHE A 177 -9.94 17.33 5.06
C PHE A 177 -10.42 18.09 3.83
N LEU A 178 -9.53 18.80 3.13
CA LEU A 178 -9.86 19.45 1.86
C LEU A 178 -10.27 18.45 0.79
N SER A 179 -9.72 17.23 0.80
CA SER A 179 -10.11 16.17 -0.14
C SER A 179 -11.56 15.73 0.07
N VAL A 180 -12.03 15.65 1.32
CA VAL A 180 -13.44 15.33 1.62
C VAL A 180 -14.34 16.42 1.04
N ARG A 181 -14.02 17.69 1.28
CA ARG A 181 -14.80 18.81 0.76
C ARG A 181 -14.81 18.87 -0.77
N ALA A 182 -13.66 18.63 -1.40
CA ALA A 182 -13.59 18.55 -2.87
C ALA A 182 -14.44 17.39 -3.43
N ALA A 183 -14.48 16.27 -2.72
CA ALA A 183 -15.35 15.14 -3.09
C ALA A 183 -16.85 15.49 -2.95
N GLU A 184 -17.22 16.25 -1.92
CA GLU A 184 -18.61 16.75 -1.74
C GLU A 184 -19.03 17.67 -2.90
N GLU A 185 -18.16 18.63 -3.26
CA GLU A 185 -18.41 19.52 -4.39
C GLU A 185 -18.48 18.76 -5.72
N PHE A 186 -17.60 17.79 -5.92
CA PHE A 186 -17.63 16.92 -7.10
C PHE A 186 -18.94 16.11 -7.15
N ALA A 187 -19.33 15.48 -6.06
CA ALA A 187 -20.55 14.69 -5.97
C ALA A 187 -21.78 15.53 -6.26
N ALA A 188 -21.86 16.73 -5.69
CA ALA A 188 -22.96 17.67 -5.91
C ALA A 188 -23.10 18.09 -7.40
N LYS A 189 -21.98 18.25 -8.10
CA LYS A 189 -21.96 18.70 -9.49
C LYS A 189 -22.14 17.59 -10.52
N ARG A 190 -21.71 16.35 -10.19
CA ARG A 190 -21.56 15.25 -11.16
C ARG A 190 -22.48 14.06 -10.93
N ILE A 191 -23.01 13.89 -9.72
CA ILE A 191 -23.88 12.77 -9.38
C ILE A 191 -25.31 13.32 -9.20
N ALA A 192 -26.19 13.02 -10.14
CA ALA A 192 -27.56 13.53 -10.14
C ALA A 192 -28.43 12.83 -9.07
N ASP A 193 -28.29 11.50 -8.94
CA ASP A 193 -29.08 10.72 -7.98
C ASP A 193 -28.58 10.96 -6.53
N PRO A 194 -29.43 11.42 -5.62
CA PRO A 194 -29.09 11.62 -4.21
C PRO A 194 -28.56 10.34 -3.53
N LYS A 195 -29.15 9.18 -3.80
CA LYS A 195 -28.73 7.90 -3.20
C LYS A 195 -27.31 7.50 -3.62
N ASP A 196 -26.97 7.71 -4.89
CA ASP A 196 -25.63 7.45 -5.40
C ASP A 196 -24.63 8.45 -4.84
N ARG A 197 -25.03 9.71 -4.65
CA ARG A 197 -24.23 10.75 -4.00
C ARG A 197 -23.88 10.36 -2.56
N ASP A 198 -24.86 9.93 -1.79
CA ASP A 198 -24.67 9.50 -0.41
C ASP A 198 -23.78 8.26 -0.33
N ARG A 199 -23.97 7.30 -1.24
CA ARG A 199 -23.12 6.12 -1.35
C ARG A 199 -21.68 6.49 -1.66
N PHE A 200 -21.46 7.39 -2.61
CA PHE A 200 -20.15 7.88 -2.97
C PHE A 200 -19.47 8.57 -1.77
N MET A 201 -20.17 9.49 -1.11
CA MET A 201 -19.63 10.22 0.04
C MET A 201 -19.31 9.30 1.21
N ARG A 202 -20.12 8.29 1.47
CA ARG A 202 -19.82 7.27 2.48
C ARG A 202 -18.51 6.52 2.19
N LEU A 203 -18.30 6.13 0.94
CA LEU A 203 -17.05 5.48 0.53
C LEU A 203 -15.84 6.40 0.69
N VAL A 204 -15.98 7.67 0.31
CA VAL A 204 -14.91 8.66 0.49
C VAL A 204 -14.58 8.86 1.97
N ARG A 205 -15.58 9.07 2.83
CA ARG A 205 -15.38 9.23 4.27
C ARG A 205 -14.74 8.00 4.90
N GLU A 206 -15.17 6.80 4.52
CA GLU A 206 -14.57 5.56 5.02
C GLU A 206 -13.09 5.42 4.60
N ALA A 207 -12.77 5.73 3.34
CA ALA A 207 -11.39 5.71 2.85
C ALA A 207 -10.50 6.71 3.59
N VAL A 208 -10.98 7.94 3.78
CA VAL A 208 -10.28 9.00 4.51
C VAL A 208 -10.10 8.62 5.97
N ALA A 209 -11.16 8.19 6.64
CA ALA A 209 -11.12 7.77 8.03
C ALA A 209 -10.15 6.59 8.24
N GLY A 210 -10.16 5.62 7.31
CA GLY A 210 -9.23 4.50 7.31
C GLY A 210 -7.76 4.94 7.23
N SER A 211 -7.45 5.94 6.41
CA SER A 211 -6.09 6.48 6.28
C SER A 211 -5.67 7.28 7.53
N ILE A 212 -6.56 8.11 8.07
CA ILE A 212 -6.33 8.84 9.34
C ILE A 212 -6.03 7.83 10.45
N GLN A 213 -6.86 6.80 10.59
CA GLN A 213 -6.72 5.78 11.64
C GLN A 213 -5.40 5.00 11.55
N LYS A 214 -4.84 4.86 10.34
CA LYS A 214 -3.54 4.22 10.13
C LYS A 214 -2.37 5.16 10.43
N GLY A 215 -2.60 6.46 10.52
CA GLY A 215 -1.56 7.47 10.61
C GLY A 215 -0.82 7.70 9.29
N GLU A 216 -1.42 7.29 8.17
CA GLU A 216 -0.83 7.50 6.84
C GLU A 216 -1.11 8.93 6.37
N PRO A 217 -0.10 9.65 5.84
CA PRO A 217 -0.37 10.85 5.09
C PRO A 217 -1.14 10.46 3.82
N LEU A 218 -2.32 11.05 3.62
CA LEU A 218 -3.01 10.89 2.35
C LEU A 218 -2.23 11.62 1.26
N PRO A 219 -2.11 11.00 0.07
CA PRO A 219 -1.53 11.70 -1.07
C PRO A 219 -2.35 12.96 -1.35
N ALA A 220 -1.65 14.08 -1.53
CA ALA A 220 -2.31 15.32 -1.92
C ALA A 220 -3.11 15.09 -3.20
N VAL A 221 -4.43 15.29 -3.14
CA VAL A 221 -5.30 15.21 -4.31
C VAL A 221 -4.96 16.38 -5.21
N ARG A 222 -4.25 16.12 -6.30
CA ARG A 222 -4.07 17.08 -7.38
C ARG A 222 -5.32 17.00 -8.25
N LEU A 223 -6.24 17.92 -8.07
CA LEU A 223 -7.31 18.16 -9.02
C LEU A 223 -6.64 18.63 -10.31
N ARG A 224 -6.49 17.73 -11.27
CA ARG A 224 -6.16 18.12 -12.62
C ARG A 224 -7.47 18.62 -13.24
N ASP A 225 -7.59 19.92 -13.45
CA ASP A 225 -8.57 20.46 -14.38
C ASP A 225 -8.23 19.89 -15.76
N ARG A 226 -8.86 18.78 -16.06
CA ARG A 226 -8.84 18.24 -17.40
C ARG A 226 -9.86 19.06 -18.19
N SER A 227 -9.50 20.31 -18.52
CA SER A 227 -10.11 20.97 -19.67
C SER A 227 -9.92 20.01 -20.84
N PRO A 228 -10.99 19.54 -21.48
CA PRO A 228 -10.83 18.77 -22.69
C PRO A 228 -10.11 19.67 -23.68
N SER A 229 -8.83 19.42 -23.93
CA SER A 229 -8.16 19.97 -25.09
C SER A 229 -8.93 19.41 -26.29
N VAL A 230 -9.78 20.24 -26.85
CA VAL A 230 -10.36 20.01 -28.16
C VAL A 230 -9.17 19.94 -29.09
N THR A 231 -8.67 18.75 -29.30
CA THR A 231 -7.74 18.49 -30.38
C THR A 231 -8.60 18.69 -31.64
N GLU A 232 -8.54 19.88 -32.22
CA GLU A 232 -9.05 20.16 -33.54
C GLU A 232 -8.55 19.04 -34.45
N ARG A 233 -9.44 18.10 -34.76
CA ARG A 233 -9.19 17.11 -35.80
C ARG A 233 -9.03 17.93 -37.10
N LYS A 234 -7.76 18.15 -37.44
CA LYS A 234 -7.39 18.65 -38.76
C LYS A 234 -8.02 17.68 -39.77
N THR A 235 -9.13 18.12 -40.35
CA THR A 235 -9.77 17.39 -41.46
C THR A 235 -8.73 17.26 -42.57
N PRO A 236 -8.47 16.04 -43.05
CA PRO A 236 -7.56 15.90 -44.20
C PRO A 236 -8.14 16.61 -45.41
N LYS A 237 -7.34 17.50 -45.97
CA LYS A 237 -7.63 18.21 -47.21
C LYS A 237 -7.90 17.17 -48.30
N PRO A 238 -9.03 17.28 -49.06
CA PRO A 238 -9.31 16.33 -50.14
C PRO A 238 -8.23 16.43 -51.22
N PRO A 239 -7.85 15.33 -51.89
CA PRO A 239 -6.83 15.33 -52.91
C PRO A 239 -7.30 16.16 -54.12
N THR A 240 -6.46 17.09 -54.51
CA THR A 240 -6.65 17.90 -55.73
C THR A 240 -6.62 16.97 -56.94
N ARG A 241 -7.74 16.89 -57.63
CA ARG A 241 -7.92 16.17 -58.90
C ARG A 241 -7.01 16.78 -59.98
N ALA A 242 -6.03 16.03 -60.45
CA ALA A 242 -5.20 16.41 -61.55
C ALA A 242 -6.04 16.47 -62.83
N GLU A 243 -5.99 17.60 -63.57
CA GLU A 243 -6.59 17.75 -64.86
C GLU A 243 -5.77 16.95 -65.90
N PRO A 244 -6.41 16.33 -66.87
CA PRO A 244 -5.70 15.66 -67.99
C PRO A 244 -5.24 16.67 -68.98
N THR A 245 -3.95 16.74 -69.26
CA THR A 245 -3.35 17.46 -70.31
C THR A 245 -3.72 16.82 -71.66
N ARG A 246 -4.17 17.67 -72.59
CA ARG A 246 -4.48 17.31 -73.99
C ARG A 246 -3.24 17.46 -74.82
#